data_269162fd0270a28bd63600afd18dd4de
#
_entry.id   269162fd0270a28bd63600afd18dd4de
#
_cell.length_a   1.000
_cell.length_b   1.000
_cell.length_c   1.000
_cell.angle_alpha   90.00
_cell.angle_beta   90.00
_cell.angle_gamma   90.00
#
_symmetry.space_group_name_H-M   'P 1'
#
loop_
_entity.id
_entity.type
_entity.pdbx_description
1 polymer ?
#
loop_
_entity_poly.entity_id
_entity_poly.type
_entity_poly.pdbx_seq_one_letter_code
_entity_poly.pdbx_strand_id
1 'polypeptide(L)'
;MAAVMKKWRILLGSNIFICSDLRLQQILSVDSKWKGWRDMSYMEEYKRWCKLATADKDILSELKTMDEAEIEDAFYRNLAFGTGGLRGTIGAGTNRMNVYTVAKASQGLAEYLIKNFDNPSVAIGYDSRVKSDIFAQVAAAVFAANHIAVNLWQKLNPVPTVSFATRYLHTSAGVMITASHNPSKYNGYKVYGEDGCQITTEAAEQILDEIEKLDIFTDVKTMDFNKAVESGKIKNISDDVLTAFINEVKGQSVLFGDEVDKNVAIVYSPLNGTGYIPVTRTLQEMGYTNITLVEEQRFPDGNFPTCPYPNPEIKEAMTLGMEYARKYNSDLLLATDPDCDRVGIAVKDVD
;
A
#
# COMPACT_ATOMS: atom_id res chain seq x y z
N MET A 1 -24.08 22.25 19.28
CA MET A 1 -23.19 23.39 19.41
C MET A 1 -22.68 23.70 20.83
N ALA A 2 -23.45 23.49 21.87
CA ALA A 2 -22.99 23.78 23.26
C ALA A 2 -21.96 22.79 23.85
N ALA A 3 -21.80 21.58 23.31
CA ALA A 3 -20.89 20.56 23.84
C ALA A 3 -19.44 20.68 23.33
N VAL A 4 -19.20 21.38 22.23
CA VAL A 4 -17.86 21.54 21.61
C VAL A 4 -17.09 22.68 22.26
N MET A 5 -17.76 23.68 22.82
CA MET A 5 -17.08 24.83 23.47
C MET A 5 -16.52 24.53 24.86
N LYS A 6 -16.89 23.42 25.52
CA LYS A 6 -16.36 23.06 26.86
C LYS A 6 -14.96 22.44 26.83
N LYS A 7 -14.51 21.92 25.70
CA LYS A 7 -13.19 21.24 25.59
C LYS A 7 -11.99 22.19 25.34
N TRP A 8 -12.22 23.43 24.95
CA TRP A 8 -11.15 24.40 24.66
C TRP A 8 -10.81 25.33 25.82
N ARG A 9 -11.48 25.20 26.96
CA ARG A 9 -11.28 26.08 28.14
C ARG A 9 -10.05 25.75 28.99
N ILE A 10 -9.33 24.69 28.67
CA ILE A 10 -8.25 24.14 29.54
C ILE A 10 -6.84 24.51 29.01
N LEU A 11 -6.69 25.09 27.83
CA LEU A 11 -5.36 25.29 27.19
C LEU A 11 -4.92 26.73 26.99
N LEU A 12 -5.69 27.75 27.40
CA LEU A 12 -5.23 29.13 27.31
C LEU A 12 -5.46 29.84 28.65
N GLY A 13 -4.36 30.07 29.36
CA GLY A 13 -4.34 30.89 30.58
C GLY A 13 -4.87 32.30 30.33
N SER A 14 -5.74 32.71 31.22
CA SER A 14 -6.18 34.08 31.56
C SER A 14 -5.85 35.19 30.56
N ASN A 15 -6.73 35.39 29.55
CA ASN A 15 -7.10 36.71 29.00
C ASN A 15 -8.20 36.52 27.96
N ILE A 16 -9.47 36.66 28.38
CA ILE A 16 -10.63 36.63 27.50
C ILE A 16 -10.85 38.01 26.96
N PHE A 17 -10.49 38.28 25.70
CA PHE A 17 -11.01 39.40 24.95
C PHE A 17 -12.39 39.06 24.40
N ILE A 18 -13.41 39.75 24.86
CA ILE A 18 -14.76 39.75 24.27
C ILE A 18 -14.65 40.44 22.92
N CYS A 19 -14.71 39.70 21.85
CA CYS A 19 -14.76 40.23 20.49
C CYS A 19 -16.23 40.52 20.12
N SER A 20 -16.53 41.77 19.80
CA SER A 20 -17.86 42.25 19.41
C SER A 20 -18.35 41.55 18.12
N ASP A 21 -19.66 41.40 17.96
CA ASP A 21 -20.41 40.72 16.89
C ASP A 21 -19.95 41.01 15.45
N LEU A 22 -19.34 42.16 15.20
CA LEU A 22 -18.84 42.54 13.87
C LEU A 22 -17.66 41.66 13.36
N ARG A 23 -16.84 41.09 14.25
CA ARG A 23 -15.77 40.17 13.83
C ARG A 23 -16.26 38.75 13.52
N LEU A 24 -17.33 38.31 14.18
CA LEU A 24 -17.96 37.01 13.87
C LEU A 24 -18.63 37.02 12.48
N GLN A 25 -19.25 38.13 12.10
CA GLN A 25 -19.79 38.28 10.75
C GLN A 25 -18.71 38.34 9.66
N GLN A 26 -17.56 38.95 9.93
CA GLN A 26 -16.44 38.94 9.00
C GLN A 26 -15.79 37.52 8.87
N ILE A 27 -15.69 36.79 9.98
CA ILE A 27 -15.17 35.40 9.94
C ILE A 27 -16.14 34.48 9.16
N LEU A 28 -17.44 34.63 9.37
CA LEU A 28 -18.44 33.84 8.64
C LEU A 28 -18.52 34.23 7.14
N SER A 29 -18.27 35.49 6.80
CA SER A 29 -18.23 35.97 5.40
C SER A 29 -16.92 35.51 4.70
N VAL A 30 -15.82 35.40 5.42
CA VAL A 30 -14.56 34.83 4.91
C VAL A 30 -14.73 33.32 4.69
N ASP A 31 -15.34 32.61 5.64
CA ASP A 31 -15.57 31.17 5.50
C ASP A 31 -16.49 30.84 4.32
N SER A 32 -17.54 31.63 4.08
CA SER A 32 -18.40 31.44 2.92
C SER A 32 -17.70 31.73 1.59
N LYS A 33 -16.82 32.75 1.55
CA LYS A 33 -16.01 33.09 0.38
C LYS A 33 -14.97 31.99 0.07
N TRP A 34 -14.31 31.47 1.11
CA TRP A 34 -13.37 30.35 0.98
C TRP A 34 -14.06 29.03 0.64
N LYS A 35 -15.27 28.80 1.12
CA LYS A 35 -16.10 27.66 0.75
C LYS A 35 -16.46 27.70 -0.74
N GLY A 36 -16.93 28.85 -1.24
CA GLY A 36 -17.24 29.03 -2.66
C GLY A 36 -16.02 28.87 -3.60
N TRP A 37 -14.81 29.25 -3.16
CA TRP A 37 -13.57 29.00 -3.91
C TRP A 37 -13.17 27.52 -3.92
N ARG A 38 -13.35 26.82 -2.81
CA ARG A 38 -13.13 25.35 -2.73
C ARG A 38 -14.14 24.61 -3.62
N ASP A 39 -15.41 24.99 -3.56
CA ASP A 39 -16.48 24.36 -4.32
C ASP A 39 -16.28 24.49 -5.84
N MET A 40 -15.74 25.64 -6.32
CA MET A 40 -15.39 25.80 -7.74
C MET A 40 -14.18 24.96 -8.14
N SER A 41 -13.18 24.81 -7.27
CA SER A 41 -11.92 24.13 -7.58
C SER A 41 -12.11 22.61 -7.79
N TYR A 42 -12.82 21.89 -6.92
CA TYR A 42 -13.00 20.45 -7.07
C TYR A 42 -13.92 20.08 -8.22
N MET A 43 -14.95 20.92 -8.50
CA MET A 43 -15.85 20.72 -9.65
C MET A 43 -15.15 20.99 -10.99
N GLU A 44 -14.21 21.92 -11.05
CA GLU A 44 -13.40 22.14 -12.25
C GLU A 44 -12.48 20.94 -12.52
N GLU A 45 -11.84 20.40 -11.49
CA GLU A 45 -10.99 19.21 -11.60
C GLU A 45 -11.81 17.97 -11.97
N TYR A 46 -12.99 17.76 -11.37
CA TYR A 46 -13.92 16.71 -11.79
C TYR A 46 -14.28 16.81 -13.29
N LYS A 47 -14.67 17.99 -13.77
CA LYS A 47 -14.98 18.21 -15.20
C LYS A 47 -13.79 17.95 -16.11
N ARG A 48 -12.58 18.26 -15.62
CA ARG A 48 -11.34 17.98 -16.33
C ARG A 48 -11.11 16.47 -16.43
N TRP A 49 -11.31 15.72 -15.33
CA TRP A 49 -11.20 14.27 -15.31
C TRP A 49 -12.23 13.60 -16.23
N CYS A 50 -13.45 14.05 -16.27
CA CYS A 50 -14.46 13.54 -17.20
C CYS A 50 -14.04 13.63 -18.67
N LYS A 51 -13.18 14.59 -19.02
CA LYS A 51 -12.66 14.77 -20.39
C LYS A 51 -11.38 14.02 -20.68
N LEU A 52 -10.47 13.92 -19.70
CA LEU A 52 -9.11 13.49 -19.91
C LEU A 52 -8.80 12.08 -19.34
N ALA A 53 -9.56 11.59 -18.36
CA ALA A 53 -9.31 10.30 -17.73
C ALA A 53 -9.83 9.13 -18.56
N THR A 54 -9.35 8.97 -19.80
CA THR A 54 -9.86 8.01 -20.79
C THR A 54 -9.16 6.64 -20.80
N ALA A 55 -8.05 6.48 -20.09
CA ALA A 55 -7.25 5.26 -20.11
C ALA A 55 -7.84 4.10 -19.31
N ASP A 56 -8.72 4.37 -18.34
CA ASP A 56 -9.36 3.36 -17.49
C ASP A 56 -10.89 3.47 -17.63
N LYS A 57 -11.52 2.37 -18.11
CA LYS A 57 -12.97 2.33 -18.35
C LYS A 57 -13.79 2.34 -17.06
N ASP A 58 -13.24 1.78 -15.98
CA ASP A 58 -13.91 1.73 -14.68
C ASP A 58 -14.00 3.16 -14.12
N ILE A 59 -12.89 3.93 -14.19
CA ILE A 59 -12.86 5.35 -13.80
C ILE A 59 -13.84 6.18 -14.60
N LEU A 60 -13.90 5.99 -15.94
CA LEU A 60 -14.86 6.70 -16.77
C LEU A 60 -16.31 6.36 -16.42
N SER A 61 -16.59 5.12 -16.04
CA SER A 61 -17.92 4.70 -15.60
C SER A 61 -18.29 5.32 -14.27
N GLU A 62 -17.37 5.29 -13.30
CA GLU A 62 -17.53 5.86 -11.97
C GLU A 62 -17.78 7.37 -12.03
N LEU A 63 -16.95 8.12 -12.77
CA LEU A 63 -17.14 9.57 -12.97
C LEU A 63 -18.53 9.99 -13.46
N LYS A 64 -19.20 9.14 -14.26
CA LYS A 64 -20.54 9.43 -14.79
C LYS A 64 -21.67 9.24 -13.77
N THR A 65 -21.42 8.50 -12.70
CA THR A 65 -22.41 8.09 -11.70
C THR A 65 -22.24 8.74 -10.35
N MET A 66 -21.12 9.46 -10.12
CA MET A 66 -20.84 10.16 -8.87
C MET A 66 -21.87 11.23 -8.57
N ASP A 67 -22.37 11.25 -7.34
CA ASP A 67 -23.13 12.36 -6.81
C ASP A 67 -22.21 13.51 -6.31
N GLU A 68 -22.80 14.63 -5.90
CA GLU A 68 -22.05 15.84 -5.51
C GLU A 68 -21.15 15.59 -4.29
N ALA A 69 -21.59 14.78 -3.32
CA ALA A 69 -20.81 14.47 -2.12
C ALA A 69 -19.62 13.54 -2.46
N GLU A 70 -19.82 12.58 -3.36
CA GLU A 70 -18.77 11.70 -3.86
C GLU A 70 -17.75 12.50 -4.67
N ILE A 71 -18.19 13.44 -5.51
CA ILE A 71 -17.31 14.33 -6.29
C ILE A 71 -16.46 15.18 -5.33
N GLU A 72 -17.07 15.83 -4.33
CA GLU A 72 -16.34 16.62 -3.35
C GLU A 72 -15.27 15.75 -2.65
N ASP A 73 -15.63 14.58 -2.10
CA ASP A 73 -14.70 13.69 -1.39
C ASP A 73 -13.57 13.16 -2.29
N ALA A 74 -13.84 12.94 -3.58
CA ALA A 74 -12.85 12.45 -4.53
C ALA A 74 -11.88 13.52 -5.04
N PHE A 75 -12.28 14.81 -5.06
CA PHE A 75 -11.54 15.88 -5.73
C PHE A 75 -11.15 17.07 -4.84
N TYR A 76 -11.57 17.13 -3.55
CA TYR A 76 -11.28 18.29 -2.69
C TYR A 76 -9.79 18.48 -2.38
N ARG A 77 -8.96 17.45 -2.63
CA ARG A 77 -7.50 17.48 -2.48
C ARG A 77 -6.82 16.41 -3.33
N ASN A 78 -5.51 16.47 -3.40
CA ASN A 78 -4.67 15.35 -3.87
C ASN A 78 -4.49 14.32 -2.77
N LEU A 79 -4.29 13.05 -3.17
CA LEU A 79 -3.89 12.00 -2.26
C LEU A 79 -2.53 12.33 -1.64
N ALA A 80 -2.46 12.31 -0.30
CA ALA A 80 -1.23 12.67 0.41
C ALA A 80 -0.13 11.64 0.20
N PHE A 81 1.08 12.12 -0.08
CA PHE A 81 2.31 11.32 -0.12
C PHE A 81 3.15 11.64 1.12
N GLY A 82 3.68 10.63 1.78
CA GLY A 82 4.52 10.77 2.97
C GLY A 82 5.51 9.62 3.10
N THR A 83 6.14 9.45 4.26
CA THR A 83 7.12 8.38 4.55
C THR A 83 6.56 6.97 4.32
N GLY A 84 5.24 6.79 4.47
CA GLY A 84 4.53 5.56 4.12
C GLY A 84 4.13 5.48 2.64
N GLY A 85 4.52 6.45 1.80
CA GLY A 85 4.06 6.55 0.40
C GLY A 85 2.63 7.07 0.27
N LEU A 86 1.83 6.51 -0.67
CA LEU A 86 0.40 6.81 -0.84
C LEU A 86 -0.46 5.73 -0.19
N ARG A 87 -1.62 6.11 0.32
CA ARG A 87 -2.69 5.16 0.72
C ARG A 87 -4.05 5.84 0.59
N GLY A 88 -4.99 5.18 -0.07
CA GLY A 88 -6.34 5.69 -0.27
C GLY A 88 -7.32 4.62 -0.73
N THR A 89 -8.58 4.98 -0.83
CA THR A 89 -9.59 4.14 -1.46
C THR A 89 -9.37 4.09 -2.97
N ILE A 90 -9.61 2.94 -3.57
CA ILE A 90 -9.57 2.76 -5.03
C ILE A 90 -10.78 3.50 -5.63
N GLY A 91 -10.57 4.26 -6.71
CA GLY A 91 -11.65 4.96 -7.40
C GLY A 91 -11.19 6.15 -8.23
N ALA A 92 -12.14 6.83 -8.85
CA ALA A 92 -11.91 8.03 -9.64
C ALA A 92 -11.65 9.25 -8.74
N GLY A 93 -10.68 10.08 -9.12
CA GLY A 93 -10.39 11.35 -8.45
C GLY A 93 -8.95 11.48 -7.97
N THR A 94 -8.59 12.71 -7.63
CA THR A 94 -7.24 13.07 -7.17
C THR A 94 -6.94 12.58 -5.76
N ASN A 95 -7.99 12.39 -4.92
CA ASN A 95 -7.89 11.85 -3.57
C ASN A 95 -8.17 10.33 -3.51
N ARG A 96 -7.89 9.62 -4.58
CA ARG A 96 -8.11 8.16 -4.73
C ARG A 96 -6.88 7.47 -5.27
N MET A 97 -6.77 6.15 -4.99
CA MET A 97 -5.82 5.26 -5.65
C MET A 97 -6.38 4.85 -7.02
N ASN A 98 -5.70 5.22 -8.08
CA ASN A 98 -6.04 4.86 -9.45
C ASN A 98 -4.81 4.93 -10.36
N VAL A 99 -4.96 4.55 -11.61
CA VAL A 99 -3.85 4.52 -12.58
C VAL A 99 -3.19 5.89 -12.78
N TYR A 100 -3.93 6.99 -12.67
CA TYR A 100 -3.41 8.35 -12.83
C TYR A 100 -2.62 8.81 -11.60
N THR A 101 -3.15 8.61 -10.39
CA THR A 101 -2.47 9.00 -9.15
C THR A 101 -1.22 8.17 -8.91
N VAL A 102 -1.24 6.87 -9.24
CA VAL A 102 -0.07 5.99 -9.22
C VAL A 102 0.96 6.42 -10.27
N ALA A 103 0.53 6.74 -11.50
CA ALA A 103 1.41 7.20 -12.55
C ALA A 103 2.10 8.53 -12.17
N LYS A 104 1.34 9.48 -11.63
CA LYS A 104 1.87 10.77 -11.16
C LYS A 104 2.89 10.59 -10.03
N ALA A 105 2.60 9.75 -9.03
CA ALA A 105 3.54 9.45 -7.95
C ALA A 105 4.82 8.78 -8.47
N SER A 106 4.67 7.84 -9.42
CA SER A 106 5.81 7.17 -10.05
C SER A 106 6.66 8.14 -10.90
N GLN A 107 6.05 9.15 -11.55
CA GLN A 107 6.79 10.19 -12.26
C GLN A 107 7.57 11.07 -11.27
N GLY A 108 6.96 11.50 -10.15
CA GLY A 108 7.67 12.29 -9.14
C GLY A 108 8.83 11.52 -8.51
N LEU A 109 8.64 10.22 -8.20
CA LEU A 109 9.73 9.36 -7.75
C LEU A 109 10.80 9.19 -8.83
N ALA A 110 10.43 9.09 -10.12
CA ALA A 110 11.39 9.02 -11.22
C ALA A 110 12.25 10.28 -11.32
N GLU A 111 11.66 11.47 -11.20
CA GLU A 111 12.40 12.75 -11.21
C GLU A 111 13.37 12.85 -10.01
N TYR A 112 12.94 12.41 -8.83
CA TYR A 112 13.80 12.32 -7.66
C TYR A 112 14.99 11.36 -7.89
N LEU A 113 14.73 10.15 -8.42
CA LEU A 113 15.77 9.16 -8.67
C LEU A 113 16.79 9.63 -9.71
N ILE A 114 16.35 10.26 -10.79
CA ILE A 114 17.24 10.81 -11.85
C ILE A 114 18.15 11.91 -11.28
N LYS A 115 17.67 12.68 -10.31
CA LYS A 115 18.48 13.74 -9.67
C LYS A 115 19.51 13.24 -8.69
N ASN A 116 19.26 12.09 -8.08
CA ASN A 116 20.07 11.59 -6.96
C ASN A 116 20.95 10.38 -7.32
N PHE A 117 20.73 9.74 -8.48
CA PHE A 117 21.44 8.52 -8.88
C PHE A 117 21.88 8.60 -10.37
N ASP A 118 23.09 8.20 -10.68
CA ASP A 118 23.61 8.24 -12.05
C ASP A 118 22.91 7.25 -13.01
N ASN A 119 22.60 6.04 -12.53
CA ASN A 119 21.93 4.99 -13.30
C ASN A 119 20.81 4.38 -12.48
N PRO A 120 19.69 5.10 -12.25
CA PRO A 120 18.67 4.65 -11.34
C PRO A 120 17.97 3.38 -11.82
N SER A 121 17.62 2.55 -10.86
CA SER A 121 16.84 1.34 -11.07
C SER A 121 15.87 1.12 -9.93
N VAL A 122 14.80 0.36 -10.18
CA VAL A 122 13.76 0.07 -9.18
C VAL A 122 13.42 -1.42 -9.13
N ALA A 123 13.10 -1.90 -7.91
CA ALA A 123 12.46 -3.19 -7.70
C ALA A 123 10.99 -2.97 -7.35
N ILE A 124 10.06 -3.65 -8.03
CA ILE A 124 8.62 -3.46 -7.84
C ILE A 124 7.97 -4.80 -7.49
N GLY A 125 7.15 -4.78 -6.42
CA GLY A 125 6.27 -5.88 -6.03
C GLY A 125 4.86 -5.41 -5.74
N TYR A 126 3.97 -6.36 -5.57
CA TYR A 126 2.56 -6.10 -5.27
C TYR A 126 1.92 -7.26 -4.51
N ASP A 127 0.85 -6.94 -3.78
CA ASP A 127 0.08 -7.91 -3.00
C ASP A 127 -1.18 -8.41 -3.75
N SER A 128 -2.06 -9.13 -3.03
CA SER A 128 -3.29 -9.71 -3.55
C SER A 128 -4.43 -8.73 -3.79
N ARG A 129 -4.29 -7.47 -3.43
CA ARG A 129 -5.38 -6.48 -3.48
C ARG A 129 -5.85 -6.20 -4.89
N VAL A 130 -7.12 -5.81 -4.99
CA VAL A 130 -7.75 -5.41 -6.26
C VAL A 130 -6.89 -4.33 -6.93
N LYS A 131 -6.60 -4.51 -8.22
CA LYS A 131 -5.79 -3.62 -9.08
C LYS A 131 -4.31 -3.47 -8.66
N SER A 132 -3.78 -4.24 -7.69
CA SER A 132 -2.36 -4.13 -7.32
C SER A 132 -1.41 -4.46 -8.47
N ASP A 133 -1.72 -5.46 -9.27
CA ASP A 133 -0.99 -5.85 -10.48
C ASP A 133 -1.03 -4.74 -11.54
N ILE A 134 -2.20 -4.15 -11.78
CA ILE A 134 -2.37 -3.03 -12.72
C ILE A 134 -1.55 -1.81 -12.27
N PHE A 135 -1.61 -1.46 -10.99
CA PHE A 135 -0.86 -0.32 -10.45
C PHE A 135 0.65 -0.56 -10.52
N ALA A 136 1.12 -1.80 -10.28
CA ALA A 136 2.52 -2.16 -10.45
C ALA A 136 2.99 -2.04 -11.90
N GLN A 137 2.18 -2.45 -12.88
CA GLN A 137 2.46 -2.30 -14.30
C GLN A 137 2.49 -0.83 -14.73
N VAL A 138 1.55 -0.01 -14.23
CA VAL A 138 1.54 1.45 -14.48
C VAL A 138 2.81 2.10 -13.95
N ALA A 139 3.20 1.82 -12.71
CA ALA A 139 4.44 2.34 -12.14
C ALA A 139 5.66 1.92 -12.97
N ALA A 140 5.75 0.63 -13.32
CA ALA A 140 6.83 0.10 -14.15
C ALA A 140 6.92 0.79 -15.53
N ALA A 141 5.78 1.04 -16.18
CA ALA A 141 5.71 1.72 -17.48
C ALA A 141 6.18 3.18 -17.41
N VAL A 142 5.89 3.88 -16.30
CA VAL A 142 6.38 5.25 -16.05
C VAL A 142 7.89 5.25 -15.84
N PHE A 143 8.44 4.39 -14.98
CA PHE A 143 9.89 4.31 -14.79
C PHE A 143 10.63 3.95 -16.06
N ALA A 144 10.14 2.97 -16.83
CA ALA A 144 10.72 2.57 -18.09
C ALA A 144 10.72 3.70 -19.15
N ALA A 145 9.66 4.55 -19.19
CA ALA A 145 9.56 5.72 -20.03
C ALA A 145 10.57 6.81 -19.63
N ASN A 146 10.93 6.90 -18.36
CA ASN A 146 11.95 7.80 -17.82
C ASN A 146 13.38 7.21 -17.85
N HIS A 147 13.61 6.14 -18.60
CA HIS A 147 14.91 5.47 -18.74
C HIS A 147 15.48 4.87 -17.45
N ILE A 148 14.62 4.60 -16.47
CA ILE A 148 14.95 3.89 -15.22
C ILE A 148 14.80 2.40 -15.48
N ALA A 149 15.81 1.60 -15.13
CA ALA A 149 15.74 0.15 -15.24
C ALA A 149 14.76 -0.42 -14.20
N VAL A 150 13.85 -1.29 -14.65
CA VAL A 150 12.81 -1.84 -13.79
C VAL A 150 13.00 -3.34 -13.60
N ASN A 151 12.98 -3.78 -12.34
CA ASN A 151 12.86 -5.17 -11.95
C ASN A 151 11.48 -5.36 -11.33
N LEU A 152 10.60 -6.12 -11.96
CA LEU A 152 9.20 -6.31 -11.56
C LEU A 152 8.93 -7.78 -11.23
N TRP A 153 8.33 -8.05 -10.08
CA TRP A 153 7.78 -9.36 -9.79
C TRP A 153 6.55 -9.63 -10.69
N GLN A 154 6.55 -10.76 -11.40
CA GLN A 154 5.38 -11.19 -12.20
C GLN A 154 4.30 -11.86 -11.36
N LYS A 155 4.64 -12.30 -10.15
CA LYS A 155 3.72 -12.89 -9.17
C LYS A 155 3.68 -11.98 -7.95
N LEU A 156 2.57 -11.99 -7.23
CA LEU A 156 2.48 -11.29 -5.96
C LEU A 156 3.48 -11.84 -4.93
N ASN A 157 4.02 -10.94 -4.11
CA ASN A 157 5.04 -11.27 -3.12
C ASN A 157 4.87 -10.46 -1.83
N PRO A 158 5.38 -10.95 -0.69
CA PRO A 158 5.40 -10.20 0.55
C PRO A 158 6.18 -8.89 0.48
N VAL A 159 5.75 -7.89 1.26
CA VAL A 159 6.50 -6.62 1.46
C VAL A 159 7.98 -6.86 1.81
N PRO A 160 8.34 -7.75 2.75
CA PRO A 160 9.75 -7.97 3.09
C PRO A 160 10.60 -8.44 1.91
N THR A 161 10.01 -9.12 0.92
CA THR A 161 10.75 -9.54 -0.28
C THR A 161 11.13 -8.38 -1.18
N VAL A 162 10.31 -7.31 -1.22
CA VAL A 162 10.62 -6.09 -1.98
C VAL A 162 11.77 -5.34 -1.32
N SER A 163 11.74 -5.15 -0.01
CA SER A 163 12.85 -4.59 0.77
C SER A 163 14.15 -5.37 0.55
N PHE A 164 14.09 -6.71 0.60
CA PHE A 164 15.23 -7.58 0.33
C PHE A 164 15.71 -7.45 -1.12
N ALA A 165 14.82 -7.52 -2.11
CA ALA A 165 15.15 -7.42 -3.52
C ALA A 165 15.82 -6.09 -3.87
N THR A 166 15.39 -4.99 -3.25
CA THR A 166 16.02 -3.67 -3.41
C THR A 166 17.50 -3.71 -3.10
N ARG A 167 17.89 -4.30 -1.97
CA ARG A 167 19.29 -4.47 -1.57
C ARG A 167 20.02 -5.53 -2.40
N TYR A 168 19.37 -6.67 -2.60
CA TYR A 168 19.97 -7.83 -3.28
C TYR A 168 20.27 -7.55 -4.76
N LEU A 169 19.41 -6.80 -5.44
CA LEU A 169 19.59 -6.39 -6.83
C LEU A 169 20.30 -5.04 -6.97
N HIS A 170 20.70 -4.42 -5.86
CA HIS A 170 21.33 -3.08 -5.83
C HIS A 170 20.52 -2.03 -6.59
N THR A 171 19.20 -2.00 -6.39
CA THR A 171 18.34 -0.98 -7.01
C THR A 171 18.33 0.29 -6.18
N SER A 172 18.15 1.44 -6.85
CA SER A 172 18.11 2.76 -6.20
C SER A 172 16.87 2.96 -5.32
N ALA A 173 15.80 2.23 -5.62
CA ALA A 173 14.57 2.25 -4.83
C ALA A 173 13.80 0.92 -4.96
N GLY A 174 12.92 0.68 -3.99
CA GLY A 174 11.89 -0.34 -4.03
C GLY A 174 10.49 0.27 -4.02
N VAL A 175 9.54 -0.34 -4.71
CA VAL A 175 8.13 0.03 -4.70
C VAL A 175 7.27 -1.18 -4.38
N MET A 176 6.38 -1.04 -3.42
CA MET A 176 5.40 -2.07 -3.10
C MET A 176 3.98 -1.52 -3.21
N ILE A 177 3.17 -2.16 -4.06
CA ILE A 177 1.75 -1.83 -4.21
C ILE A 177 0.96 -2.65 -3.20
N THR A 178 0.53 -2.00 -2.13
CA THR A 178 -0.20 -2.61 -1.01
C THR A 178 -0.84 -1.57 -0.10
N ALA A 179 -1.93 -1.93 0.57
CA ALA A 179 -2.46 -1.20 1.71
C ALA A 179 -2.42 -2.05 2.99
N SER A 180 -1.50 -3.04 3.08
CA SER A 180 -1.32 -3.89 4.25
C SER A 180 -2.64 -4.56 4.68
N HIS A 181 -3.07 -4.37 5.89
CA HIS A 181 -4.27 -4.96 6.49
C HIS A 181 -5.57 -4.13 6.35
N ASN A 182 -5.54 -3.04 5.58
CA ASN A 182 -6.74 -2.22 5.37
C ASN A 182 -7.85 -3.01 4.64
N PRO A 183 -9.13 -2.61 4.75
CA PRO A 183 -10.21 -3.21 3.97
C PRO A 183 -9.95 -3.25 2.45
N SER A 184 -10.66 -4.13 1.75
CA SER A 184 -10.48 -4.40 0.31
C SER A 184 -10.58 -3.16 -0.59
N LYS A 185 -11.37 -2.16 -0.21
CA LYS A 185 -11.53 -0.90 -0.96
C LYS A 185 -10.29 -0.01 -0.97
N TYR A 186 -9.27 -0.30 -0.14
CA TYR A 186 -8.01 0.47 -0.09
C TYR A 186 -6.92 -0.19 -0.91
N ASN A 187 -6.06 0.65 -1.50
CA ASN A 187 -4.75 0.26 -1.99
C ASN A 187 -3.71 1.34 -1.63
N GLY A 188 -2.45 1.09 -1.90
CA GLY A 188 -1.36 2.00 -1.56
C GLY A 188 -0.12 1.77 -2.41
N TYR A 189 0.87 2.64 -2.19
CA TYR A 189 2.13 2.68 -2.92
C TYR A 189 3.24 3.01 -1.91
N LYS A 190 3.91 1.99 -1.38
CA LYS A 190 5.02 2.16 -0.43
C LYS A 190 6.33 2.31 -1.18
N VAL A 191 7.22 3.19 -0.70
CA VAL A 191 8.55 3.43 -1.29
C VAL A 191 9.64 3.06 -0.30
N TYR A 192 10.67 2.39 -0.80
CA TYR A 192 11.86 1.96 -0.07
C TYR A 192 13.10 2.59 -0.70
N GLY A 193 14.06 3.02 0.13
CA GLY A 193 15.38 3.47 -0.30
C GLY A 193 16.29 2.32 -0.73
N GLU A 194 17.47 2.64 -1.23
CA GLU A 194 18.48 1.66 -1.66
C GLU A 194 18.93 0.70 -0.53
N ASP A 195 18.79 1.12 0.72
CA ASP A 195 19.04 0.34 1.94
C ASP A 195 17.93 -0.67 2.25
N GLY A 196 16.82 -0.67 1.50
CA GLY A 196 15.64 -1.50 1.72
C GLY A 196 14.75 -1.05 2.86
N CYS A 197 15.02 0.09 3.50
CA CYS A 197 14.14 0.71 4.49
C CYS A 197 13.09 1.59 3.82
N GLN A 198 11.96 1.83 4.48
CA GLN A 198 11.04 2.89 4.02
C GLN A 198 11.78 4.22 3.98
N ILE A 199 11.47 5.05 2.98
CA ILE A 199 12.13 6.34 2.76
C ILE A 199 12.05 7.25 3.99
N THR A 200 13.09 8.05 4.19
CA THR A 200 13.14 9.05 5.27
C THR A 200 12.15 10.18 5.02
N THR A 201 11.91 11.00 6.04
CA THR A 201 11.05 12.19 5.90
C THR A 201 11.59 13.15 4.85
N GLU A 202 12.91 13.37 4.83
CA GLU A 202 13.57 14.25 3.87
C GLU A 202 13.43 13.75 2.42
N ALA A 203 13.58 12.45 2.19
CA ALA A 203 13.37 11.85 0.89
C ALA A 203 11.89 11.95 0.46
N ALA A 204 10.95 11.70 1.39
CA ALA A 204 9.52 11.81 1.12
C ALA A 204 9.13 13.25 0.75
N GLU A 205 9.66 14.26 1.43
CA GLU A 205 9.43 15.68 1.12
C GLU A 205 9.99 16.03 -0.28
N GLN A 206 11.20 15.60 -0.62
CA GLN A 206 11.78 15.84 -1.94
C GLN A 206 10.97 15.16 -3.06
N ILE A 207 10.48 13.94 -2.84
CA ILE A 207 9.62 13.25 -3.81
C ILE A 207 8.28 13.98 -3.95
N LEU A 208 7.69 14.42 -2.83
CA LEU A 208 6.45 15.19 -2.83
C LEU A 208 6.60 16.50 -3.61
N ASP A 209 7.71 17.21 -3.42
CA ASP A 209 8.02 18.44 -4.17
C ASP A 209 8.06 18.19 -5.69
N GLU A 210 8.56 17.02 -6.13
CA GLU A 210 8.51 16.66 -7.55
C GLU A 210 7.08 16.30 -7.99
N ILE A 211 6.33 15.54 -7.18
CA ILE A 211 4.93 15.18 -7.49
C ILE A 211 4.05 16.43 -7.64
N GLU A 212 4.22 17.44 -6.77
CA GLU A 212 3.40 18.65 -6.76
C GLU A 212 3.59 19.53 -8.00
N LYS A 213 4.77 19.49 -8.62
CA LYS A 213 5.07 20.22 -9.86
C LYS A 213 4.37 19.66 -11.10
N LEU A 214 3.93 18.40 -11.05
CA LEU A 214 3.42 17.68 -12.20
C LEU A 214 1.92 17.90 -12.40
N ASP A 215 1.51 18.11 -13.63
CA ASP A 215 0.15 17.89 -14.05
C ASP A 215 -0.09 16.41 -14.34
N ILE A 216 -1.20 15.87 -13.78
CA ILE A 216 -1.50 14.44 -13.79
C ILE A 216 -1.76 13.86 -15.20
N PHE A 217 -2.15 14.70 -16.16
CA PHE A 217 -2.48 14.27 -17.52
C PHE A 217 -1.42 14.62 -18.58
N THR A 218 -0.63 15.67 -18.35
CA THR A 218 0.29 16.20 -19.40
C THR A 218 1.76 15.94 -19.11
N ASP A 219 2.16 15.81 -17.84
CA ASP A 219 3.57 15.77 -17.45
C ASP A 219 4.07 14.37 -17.12
N VAL A 220 3.15 13.39 -17.06
CA VAL A 220 3.49 11.99 -16.78
C VAL A 220 3.91 11.29 -18.06
N LYS A 221 5.17 10.87 -18.13
CA LYS A 221 5.70 10.05 -19.23
C LYS A 221 5.35 8.59 -18.99
N THR A 222 4.80 7.93 -19.97
CA THR A 222 4.52 6.51 -19.92
C THR A 222 4.84 5.85 -21.27
N MET A 223 5.00 4.53 -21.27
CA MET A 223 5.14 3.74 -22.49
C MET A 223 4.29 2.47 -22.39
N ASP A 224 4.11 1.81 -23.52
CA ASP A 224 3.42 0.52 -23.55
C ASP A 224 4.18 -0.51 -22.71
N PHE A 225 3.50 -1.15 -21.75
CA PHE A 225 4.10 -2.09 -20.81
C PHE A 225 4.74 -3.29 -21.52
N ASN A 226 4.04 -3.89 -22.51
CA ASN A 226 4.54 -5.06 -23.22
C ASN A 226 5.79 -4.72 -24.04
N LYS A 227 5.78 -3.57 -24.71
CA LYS A 227 6.97 -3.07 -25.42
C LYS A 227 8.15 -2.79 -24.47
N ALA A 228 7.88 -2.32 -23.25
CA ALA A 228 8.93 -2.12 -22.25
C ALA A 228 9.54 -3.45 -21.79
N VAL A 229 8.73 -4.49 -21.64
CA VAL A 229 9.18 -5.86 -21.35
C VAL A 229 9.98 -6.42 -22.52
N GLU A 230 9.45 -6.36 -23.73
CA GLU A 230 10.10 -6.86 -24.95
C GLU A 230 11.47 -6.20 -25.20
N SER A 231 11.59 -4.91 -24.91
CA SER A 231 12.84 -4.15 -25.04
C SER A 231 13.82 -4.36 -23.88
N GLY A 232 13.47 -5.14 -22.86
CA GLY A 232 14.29 -5.41 -21.69
C GLY A 232 14.43 -4.25 -20.70
N LYS A 233 13.63 -3.18 -20.85
CA LYS A 233 13.54 -2.09 -19.86
C LYS A 233 12.86 -2.52 -18.58
N ILE A 234 11.88 -3.42 -18.66
CA ILE A 234 11.26 -4.09 -17.55
C ILE A 234 11.70 -5.56 -17.57
N LYS A 235 12.37 -5.99 -16.51
CA LYS A 235 12.84 -7.36 -16.32
C LYS A 235 12.05 -8.03 -15.21
N ASN A 236 11.82 -9.33 -15.36
CA ASN A 236 11.23 -10.13 -14.29
C ASN A 236 12.25 -10.39 -13.18
N ILE A 237 11.84 -10.24 -11.93
CA ILE A 237 12.60 -10.71 -10.77
C ILE A 237 12.43 -12.24 -10.69
N SER A 238 13.53 -12.97 -10.75
CA SER A 238 13.51 -14.45 -10.77
C SER A 238 13.16 -15.03 -9.39
N ASP A 239 12.71 -16.30 -9.39
CA ASP A 239 12.41 -17.04 -8.17
C ASP A 239 13.68 -17.28 -7.31
N ASP A 240 14.89 -17.09 -7.88
CA ASP A 240 16.16 -17.15 -7.13
C ASP A 240 16.24 -16.07 -6.05
N VAL A 241 15.66 -14.89 -6.30
CA VAL A 241 15.62 -13.79 -5.31
C VAL A 241 14.73 -14.19 -4.12
N LEU A 242 13.57 -14.82 -4.37
CA LEU A 242 12.75 -15.37 -3.29
C LEU A 242 13.47 -16.49 -2.53
N THR A 243 14.21 -17.35 -3.24
CA THR A 243 15.01 -18.41 -2.61
C THR A 243 16.12 -17.82 -1.74
N ALA A 244 16.82 -16.78 -2.22
CA ALA A 244 17.83 -16.07 -1.44
C ALA A 244 17.21 -15.42 -0.19
N PHE A 245 16.04 -14.77 -0.31
CA PHE A 245 15.30 -14.22 0.82
C PHE A 245 14.97 -15.29 1.87
N ILE A 246 14.42 -16.44 1.45
CA ILE A 246 14.08 -17.54 2.36
C ILE A 246 15.34 -18.07 3.07
N ASN A 247 16.48 -18.16 2.37
CA ASN A 247 17.73 -18.58 2.98
C ASN A 247 18.22 -17.58 4.05
N GLU A 248 18.11 -16.29 3.80
CA GLU A 248 18.41 -15.26 4.82
C GLU A 248 17.49 -15.38 6.03
N VAL A 249 16.18 -15.56 5.82
CA VAL A 249 15.21 -15.78 6.92
C VAL A 249 15.59 -16.99 7.75
N LYS A 250 15.93 -18.13 7.12
CA LYS A 250 16.37 -19.33 7.83
C LYS A 250 17.66 -19.10 8.61
N GLY A 251 18.58 -18.31 8.06
CA GLY A 251 19.83 -17.93 8.71
C GLY A 251 19.66 -17.11 9.99
N GLN A 252 18.49 -16.44 10.17
CA GLN A 252 18.15 -15.71 11.40
C GLN A 252 17.61 -16.61 12.52
N SER A 253 17.51 -17.93 12.32
CA SER A 253 17.00 -18.84 13.34
C SER A 253 17.93 -18.88 14.56
N VAL A 254 17.37 -18.62 15.74
CA VAL A 254 18.08 -18.57 17.03
C VAL A 254 17.58 -19.71 17.93
N LEU A 255 18.16 -20.90 17.75
CA LEU A 255 17.79 -22.07 18.56
C LEU A 255 18.67 -22.26 19.79
N PHE A 256 19.73 -21.47 19.96
CA PHE A 256 20.67 -21.51 21.12
C PHE A 256 21.15 -22.92 21.53
N GLY A 257 21.12 -23.87 20.58
CA GLY A 257 21.48 -25.27 20.84
C GLY A 257 20.34 -26.16 21.39
N ASP A 258 19.14 -25.61 21.60
CA ASP A 258 17.98 -26.39 22.03
C ASP A 258 17.46 -27.27 20.90
N GLU A 259 17.07 -28.50 21.23
CA GLU A 259 16.28 -29.35 20.33
C GLU A 259 14.82 -28.90 20.35
N VAL A 260 14.30 -28.57 19.16
CA VAL A 260 12.92 -28.13 18.97
C VAL A 260 12.13 -29.26 18.28
N ASP A 261 10.95 -29.59 18.83
CA ASP A 261 10.05 -30.55 18.18
C ASP A 261 9.56 -30.00 16.84
N LYS A 262 9.96 -30.64 15.77
CA LYS A 262 9.53 -30.29 14.39
C LYS A 262 8.17 -30.86 14.01
N ASN A 263 7.57 -31.74 14.83
CA ASN A 263 6.27 -32.33 14.59
C ASN A 263 5.12 -31.46 15.13
N VAL A 264 5.42 -30.30 15.73
CA VAL A 264 4.40 -29.37 16.22
C VAL A 264 3.32 -29.18 15.13
N ALA A 265 2.06 -29.35 15.52
CA ALA A 265 0.93 -29.20 14.61
C ALA A 265 0.58 -27.72 14.41
N ILE A 266 0.80 -27.21 13.21
CA ILE A 266 0.61 -25.80 12.88
C ILE A 266 -0.62 -25.64 11.99
N VAL A 267 -1.55 -24.75 12.36
CA VAL A 267 -2.53 -24.18 11.44
C VAL A 267 -1.97 -22.87 10.91
N TYR A 268 -2.02 -22.65 9.60
CA TYR A 268 -1.57 -21.41 9.00
C TYR A 268 -2.66 -20.79 8.10
N SER A 269 -2.89 -19.48 8.29
CA SER A 269 -3.71 -18.66 7.41
C SER A 269 -2.91 -17.50 6.83
N PRO A 270 -2.78 -17.38 5.50
CA PRO A 270 -2.26 -16.20 4.83
C PRO A 270 -3.29 -15.06 4.68
N LEU A 271 -4.50 -15.18 5.23
CA LEU A 271 -5.61 -14.21 5.12
C LEU A 271 -5.84 -13.72 3.68
N ASN A 272 -5.89 -14.65 2.72
CA ASN A 272 -5.99 -14.38 1.27
C ASN A 272 -4.88 -13.48 0.71
N GLY A 273 -3.73 -13.40 1.37
CA GLY A 273 -2.59 -12.57 1.04
C GLY A 273 -1.45 -13.30 0.33
N THR A 274 -0.26 -12.73 0.43
CA THR A 274 0.96 -13.17 -0.25
C THR A 274 1.73 -14.27 0.47
N GLY A 275 1.40 -14.54 1.74
CA GLY A 275 2.21 -15.38 2.62
C GLY A 275 2.17 -16.87 2.31
N TYR A 276 1.19 -17.39 1.54
CA TYR A 276 1.01 -18.82 1.33
C TYR A 276 2.30 -19.54 0.93
N ILE A 277 2.89 -19.18 -0.21
CA ILE A 277 4.08 -19.86 -0.71
C ILE A 277 5.33 -19.58 0.15
N PRO A 278 5.72 -18.33 0.43
CA PRO A 278 6.96 -18.06 1.13
C PRO A 278 6.98 -18.57 2.57
N VAL A 279 5.87 -18.46 3.31
CA VAL A 279 5.81 -18.94 4.71
C VAL A 279 5.79 -20.45 4.77
N THR A 280 4.94 -21.13 3.98
CA THR A 280 4.90 -22.60 3.98
C THR A 280 6.22 -23.19 3.53
N ARG A 281 6.85 -22.63 2.49
CA ARG A 281 8.15 -23.07 2.00
C ARG A 281 9.23 -22.89 3.08
N THR A 282 9.28 -21.74 3.75
CA THR A 282 10.22 -21.49 4.83
C THR A 282 10.07 -22.49 5.97
N LEU A 283 8.84 -22.71 6.45
CA LEU A 283 8.56 -23.68 7.51
C LEU A 283 8.96 -25.11 7.10
N GLN A 284 8.60 -25.54 5.88
CA GLN A 284 8.96 -26.87 5.36
C GLN A 284 10.48 -27.05 5.24
N GLU A 285 11.21 -26.07 4.72
CA GLU A 285 12.66 -26.10 4.60
C GLU A 285 13.37 -26.06 5.95
N MET A 286 12.71 -25.55 7.00
CA MET A 286 13.16 -25.62 8.39
C MET A 286 12.77 -26.93 9.10
N GLY A 287 12.06 -27.85 8.41
CA GLY A 287 11.67 -29.16 8.92
C GLY A 287 10.27 -29.20 9.57
N TYR A 288 9.50 -28.11 9.58
CA TYR A 288 8.11 -28.11 10.06
C TYR A 288 7.19 -28.54 8.92
N THR A 289 6.75 -29.79 8.94
CA THR A 289 5.94 -30.37 7.84
C THR A 289 4.48 -30.60 8.22
N ASN A 290 4.15 -30.57 9.53
CA ASN A 290 2.79 -30.79 10.01
C ASN A 290 1.99 -29.48 9.97
N ILE A 291 1.70 -29.01 8.74
CA ILE A 291 1.05 -27.74 8.48
C ILE A 291 -0.33 -27.97 7.87
N THR A 292 -1.37 -27.48 8.53
CA THR A 292 -2.75 -27.43 8.02
C THR A 292 -3.07 -26.00 7.57
N LEU A 293 -3.43 -25.81 6.31
CA LEU A 293 -3.85 -24.50 5.81
C LEU A 293 -5.33 -24.24 6.05
N VAL A 294 -5.68 -23.00 6.30
CA VAL A 294 -7.07 -22.53 6.30
C VAL A 294 -7.48 -22.37 4.82
N GLU A 295 -8.21 -23.36 4.29
CA GLU A 295 -8.44 -23.49 2.84
C GLU A 295 -9.16 -22.29 2.21
N GLU A 296 -10.13 -21.67 2.92
CA GLU A 296 -10.89 -20.51 2.48
C GLU A 296 -10.04 -19.24 2.38
N GLN A 297 -8.89 -19.21 3.09
CA GLN A 297 -7.99 -18.08 3.15
C GLN A 297 -6.64 -18.35 2.48
N ARG A 298 -6.46 -19.54 1.92
CA ARG A 298 -5.20 -20.02 1.36
C ARG A 298 -4.76 -19.24 0.13
N PHE A 299 -5.69 -19.07 -0.82
CA PHE A 299 -5.37 -18.42 -2.08
C PHE A 299 -5.56 -16.91 -2.02
N PRO A 300 -4.72 -16.14 -2.73
CA PRO A 300 -4.84 -14.70 -2.82
C PRO A 300 -6.23 -14.28 -3.34
N ASP A 301 -6.89 -13.38 -2.60
CA ASP A 301 -8.15 -12.74 -3.02
C ASP A 301 -8.24 -11.33 -2.42
N GLY A 302 -8.19 -10.31 -3.27
CA GLY A 302 -8.23 -8.90 -2.85
C GLY A 302 -9.57 -8.44 -2.27
N ASN A 303 -10.63 -9.26 -2.36
CA ASN A 303 -11.92 -8.97 -1.73
C ASN A 303 -11.98 -9.41 -0.27
N PHE A 304 -11.06 -10.29 0.19
CA PHE A 304 -11.00 -10.81 1.57
C PHE A 304 -12.36 -11.35 2.05
N PRO A 305 -12.96 -12.34 1.36
CA PRO A 305 -14.37 -12.70 1.54
C PRO A 305 -14.71 -13.25 2.94
N THR A 306 -13.72 -13.82 3.64
CA THR A 306 -13.90 -14.38 4.97
C THR A 306 -13.38 -13.46 6.09
N CYS A 307 -12.67 -12.37 5.74
CA CYS A 307 -12.06 -11.47 6.71
C CYS A 307 -11.97 -10.04 6.14
N PRO A 308 -13.06 -9.23 6.22
CA PRO A 308 -13.09 -7.85 5.68
C PRO A 308 -11.99 -6.92 6.21
N TYR A 309 -11.46 -7.22 7.40
CA TYR A 309 -10.31 -6.57 8.01
C TYR A 309 -9.21 -7.62 8.25
N PRO A 310 -8.34 -7.88 7.27
CA PRO A 310 -7.35 -8.95 7.33
C PRO A 310 -6.12 -8.55 8.18
N ASN A 311 -6.37 -8.13 9.43
CA ASN A 311 -5.36 -7.77 10.41
C ASN A 311 -5.21 -8.86 11.46
N PRO A 312 -4.13 -9.64 11.48
CA PRO A 312 -3.95 -10.74 12.43
C PRO A 312 -3.79 -10.29 13.89
N GLU A 313 -3.70 -9.00 14.16
CA GLU A 313 -3.69 -8.43 15.52
C GLU A 313 -5.09 -8.40 16.14
N ILE A 314 -6.16 -8.56 15.36
CA ILE A 314 -7.53 -8.57 15.85
C ILE A 314 -8.11 -9.98 15.89
N LYS A 315 -8.92 -10.24 16.92
CA LYS A 315 -9.50 -11.57 17.17
C LYS A 315 -10.37 -12.05 16.02
N GLU A 316 -11.10 -11.16 15.38
CA GLU A 316 -12.02 -11.46 14.28
C GLU A 316 -11.28 -12.07 13.09
N ALA A 317 -10.09 -11.57 12.76
CA ALA A 317 -9.27 -12.12 11.69
C ALA A 317 -8.74 -13.53 12.00
N MET A 318 -8.53 -13.84 13.27
CA MET A 318 -8.05 -15.14 13.74
C MET A 318 -9.15 -16.19 13.88
N THR A 319 -10.44 -15.81 13.83
CA THR A 319 -11.56 -16.67 14.18
C THR A 319 -11.60 -17.98 13.39
N LEU A 320 -11.52 -17.91 12.07
CA LEU A 320 -11.55 -19.10 11.20
C LEU A 320 -10.32 -20.00 11.44
N GLY A 321 -9.14 -19.40 11.61
CA GLY A 321 -7.92 -20.12 12.00
C GLY A 321 -8.05 -20.84 13.34
N MET A 322 -8.70 -20.20 14.32
CA MET A 322 -8.98 -20.82 15.64
C MET A 322 -9.96 -21.99 15.53
N GLU A 323 -10.94 -21.94 14.64
CA GLU A 323 -11.84 -23.06 14.36
C GLU A 323 -11.08 -24.23 13.76
N TYR A 324 -10.19 -23.99 12.80
CA TYR A 324 -9.29 -24.99 12.22
C TYR A 324 -8.37 -25.57 13.30
N ALA A 325 -7.76 -24.74 14.15
CA ALA A 325 -6.88 -25.21 15.23
C ALA A 325 -7.59 -26.17 16.19
N ARG A 326 -8.84 -25.87 16.57
CA ARG A 326 -9.65 -26.77 17.39
C ARG A 326 -10.02 -28.07 16.65
N LYS A 327 -10.46 -27.96 15.39
CA LYS A 327 -10.85 -29.10 14.53
C LYS A 327 -9.72 -30.11 14.34
N TYR A 328 -8.51 -29.62 14.11
CA TYR A 328 -7.33 -30.45 13.84
C TYR A 328 -6.45 -30.66 15.08
N ASN A 329 -6.91 -30.21 16.26
CA ASN A 329 -6.19 -30.32 17.52
C ASN A 329 -4.75 -29.79 17.44
N SER A 330 -4.57 -28.64 16.77
CA SER A 330 -3.25 -28.07 16.52
C SER A 330 -2.68 -27.37 17.75
N ASP A 331 -1.35 -27.34 17.84
CA ASP A 331 -0.59 -26.73 18.93
C ASP A 331 -0.42 -25.22 18.73
N LEU A 332 -0.33 -24.79 17.45
CA LEU A 332 0.00 -23.43 17.04
C LEU A 332 -0.89 -22.98 15.88
N LEU A 333 -1.42 -21.78 15.98
CA LEU A 333 -2.01 -21.05 14.87
C LEU A 333 -1.11 -19.86 14.51
N LEU A 334 -0.80 -19.72 13.22
CA LEU A 334 -0.16 -18.56 12.63
C LEU A 334 -1.11 -17.92 11.61
N ALA A 335 -1.18 -16.59 11.59
CA ALA A 335 -1.84 -15.87 10.51
C ALA A 335 -1.00 -14.65 10.11
N THR A 336 -0.90 -14.40 8.80
CA THR A 336 -0.21 -13.23 8.27
C THR A 336 -1.19 -12.30 7.57
N ASP A 337 -0.95 -10.99 7.62
CA ASP A 337 -1.74 -10.02 6.85
C ASP A 337 -1.45 -10.11 5.33
N PRO A 338 -2.23 -9.44 4.48
CA PRO A 338 -2.12 -9.62 3.03
C PRO A 338 -0.74 -9.38 2.42
N ASP A 339 0.02 -8.41 2.90
CA ASP A 339 1.38 -8.14 2.43
C ASP A 339 2.46 -8.81 3.29
N CYS A 340 2.02 -9.65 4.26
CA CYS A 340 2.84 -10.57 5.03
C CYS A 340 4.00 -9.90 5.78
N ASP A 341 3.77 -8.69 6.33
CA ASP A 341 4.71 -7.99 7.22
C ASP A 341 4.28 -8.04 8.70
N ARG A 342 3.12 -8.65 9.00
CA ARG A 342 2.61 -8.92 10.35
C ARG A 342 2.25 -10.38 10.54
N VAL A 343 2.39 -10.86 11.77
CA VAL A 343 1.98 -12.20 12.17
C VAL A 343 1.17 -12.17 13.47
N GLY A 344 0.01 -12.82 13.44
CA GLY A 344 -0.76 -13.15 14.63
C GLY A 344 -0.50 -14.60 15.04
N ILE A 345 -0.40 -14.86 16.33
CA ILE A 345 -0.07 -16.17 16.89
C ILE A 345 -1.12 -16.54 17.94
N ALA A 346 -1.60 -17.78 17.93
CA ALA A 346 -2.30 -18.38 19.04
C ALA A 346 -1.72 -19.75 19.34
N VAL A 347 -1.62 -20.09 20.63
CA VAL A 347 -1.10 -21.38 21.09
C VAL A 347 -2.21 -22.11 21.85
N LYS A 348 -2.14 -23.44 21.82
CA LYS A 348 -3.03 -24.29 22.62
C LYS A 348 -2.68 -24.14 24.10
N ASP A 349 -3.70 -23.86 24.92
CA ASP A 349 -3.57 -23.89 26.38
C ASP A 349 -3.35 -25.34 26.86
N VAL A 350 -2.48 -25.51 27.83
CA VAL A 350 -2.11 -26.82 28.38
C VAL A 350 -2.83 -27.13 29.71
N ASP A 351 -3.78 -26.26 30.13
CA ASP A 351 -4.58 -26.50 31.35
C ASP A 351 -5.72 -27.51 31.14
#